data_95be2c3946eea491be79f75fc85ddeea
#
_entry.id   95be2c3946eea491be79f75fc85ddeea
#
_cell.length_a   1.000
_cell.length_b   1.000
_cell.length_c   1.000
_cell.angle_alpha   90.00
_cell.angle_beta   90.00
_cell.angle_gamma   90.00
#
_symmetry.space_group_name_H-M   'P 1'
#
loop_
_entity.id
_entity.type
_entity.pdbx_description
1 polymer ?
#
loop_
_entity_poly.entity_id
_entity_poly.type
_entity_poly.pdbx_seq_one_letter_code
_entity_poly.pdbx_strand_id
1 'polypeptide(L)'
;MIASGDSAYRAFNYDLAIKYYEEAHLLSPSTEVMLKLSDAYFFGGYQKPKSQQESMYLKAKAILLEALKLDSTSADIGSSVYARLGQVTGQIALFRGGEEKIKLGIEIKQFADKSLALNPNNAMANAILGIWHYELANLDFVSRAFVKIFFGGVPDGSFEYAEKYLAKAVSLQPSVIYYRTAYAKVLIKLGRDEEARQQLKTALSLPMTVAGDKQNKREARELLTQL
;
A
#
# COMPACT_ATOMS: atom_id res chain seq x y z
N MET A 1 17.08 14.48 -15.96
CA MET A 1 15.69 14.49 -15.49
C MET A 1 15.42 13.45 -14.40
N ILE A 2 15.62 12.14 -14.62
CA ILE A 2 15.37 11.10 -13.60
C ILE A 2 16.13 11.40 -12.30
N ALA A 3 17.44 11.65 -12.34
CA ALA A 3 18.24 11.97 -11.16
C ALA A 3 17.75 13.22 -10.41
N SER A 4 17.26 14.24 -11.13
CA SER A 4 16.67 15.43 -10.52
C SER A 4 15.33 15.11 -9.85
N GLY A 5 14.52 14.24 -10.49
CA GLY A 5 13.30 13.70 -9.91
C GLY A 5 13.57 12.90 -8.64
N ASP A 6 14.58 12.02 -8.64
CA ASP A 6 15.00 11.24 -7.49
C ASP A 6 15.48 12.14 -6.33
N SER A 7 16.19 13.23 -6.64
CA SER A 7 16.59 14.21 -5.62
C SER A 7 15.40 14.94 -5.00
N ALA A 8 14.46 15.40 -5.84
CA ALA A 8 13.23 16.06 -5.39
C ALA A 8 12.36 15.10 -4.53
N TYR A 9 12.24 13.85 -4.97
CA TYR A 9 11.50 12.81 -4.24
C TYR A 9 12.07 12.58 -2.84
N ARG A 10 13.39 12.40 -2.74
CA ARG A 10 14.07 12.23 -1.43
C ARG A 10 13.95 13.47 -0.53
N ALA A 11 13.81 14.65 -1.12
CA ALA A 11 13.54 15.90 -0.39
C ALA A 11 12.05 16.09 -0.04
N PHE A 12 11.20 15.11 -0.28
CA PHE A 12 9.73 15.18 -0.13
C PHE A 12 9.07 16.27 -0.97
N ASN A 13 9.74 16.78 -2.00
CA ASN A 13 9.17 17.71 -2.98
C ASN A 13 8.55 16.93 -4.14
N TYR A 14 7.37 16.33 -3.85
CA TYR A 14 6.73 15.44 -4.84
C TYR A 14 6.21 16.19 -6.06
N ASP A 15 5.79 17.45 -5.95
CA ASP A 15 5.35 18.24 -7.11
C ASP A 15 6.50 18.43 -8.10
N LEU A 16 7.69 18.70 -7.60
CA LEU A 16 8.89 18.82 -8.44
C LEU A 16 9.34 17.45 -8.99
N ALA A 17 9.26 16.39 -8.18
CA ALA A 17 9.56 15.03 -8.61
C ALA A 17 8.63 14.59 -9.75
N ILE A 18 7.30 14.81 -9.60
CA ILE A 18 6.31 14.55 -10.64
C ILE A 18 6.68 15.26 -11.93
N LYS A 19 6.97 16.57 -11.88
CA LYS A 19 7.36 17.34 -13.07
C LYS A 19 8.52 16.68 -13.81
N TYR A 20 9.62 16.36 -13.12
CA TYR A 20 10.79 15.74 -13.73
C TYR A 20 10.52 14.33 -14.27
N TYR A 21 9.70 13.54 -13.58
CA TYR A 21 9.36 12.20 -14.05
C TYR A 21 8.36 12.24 -15.23
N GLU A 22 7.43 13.20 -15.27
CA GLU A 22 6.56 13.43 -16.43
C GLU A 22 7.37 13.81 -17.66
N GLU A 23 8.31 14.76 -17.52
CA GLU A 23 9.24 15.12 -18.61
C GLU A 23 10.08 13.92 -19.09
N ALA A 24 10.58 13.11 -18.16
CA ALA A 24 11.34 11.90 -18.49
C ALA A 24 10.46 10.85 -19.20
N HIS A 25 9.22 10.67 -18.75
CA HIS A 25 8.24 9.76 -19.34
C HIS A 25 7.87 10.17 -20.78
N LEU A 26 7.66 11.44 -21.03
CA LEU A 26 7.36 11.97 -22.38
C LEU A 26 8.51 11.77 -23.37
N LEU A 27 9.76 11.89 -22.91
CA LEU A 27 10.93 11.75 -23.77
C LEU A 27 11.33 10.29 -24.03
N SER A 28 11.21 9.45 -23.03
CA SER A 28 11.60 8.04 -23.11
C SER A 28 10.76 7.21 -22.13
N PRO A 29 9.57 6.79 -22.55
CA PRO A 29 8.72 5.95 -21.71
C PRO A 29 9.44 4.67 -21.30
N SER A 30 9.47 4.39 -20.00
CA SER A 30 10.00 3.13 -19.45
C SER A 30 9.24 2.77 -18.18
N THR A 31 9.15 1.47 -17.89
CA THR A 31 8.48 0.98 -16.69
C THR A 31 9.14 1.52 -15.42
N GLU A 32 10.46 1.70 -15.41
CA GLU A 32 11.17 2.31 -14.29
C GLU A 32 10.69 3.75 -14.01
N VAL A 33 10.61 4.59 -15.05
CA VAL A 33 10.12 5.97 -14.91
C VAL A 33 8.67 5.98 -14.46
N MET A 34 7.82 5.10 -15.00
CA MET A 34 6.41 4.99 -14.63
C MET A 34 6.24 4.58 -13.16
N LEU A 35 7.06 3.66 -12.65
CA LEU A 35 7.06 3.28 -11.23
C LEU A 35 7.43 4.47 -10.34
N LYS A 36 8.49 5.23 -10.69
CA LYS A 36 8.91 6.44 -9.96
C LYS A 36 7.83 7.52 -9.99
N LEU A 37 7.22 7.74 -11.15
CA LEU A 37 6.14 8.71 -11.33
C LEU A 37 4.89 8.32 -10.52
N SER A 38 4.51 7.05 -10.53
CA SER A 38 3.39 6.55 -9.74
C SER A 38 3.63 6.71 -8.24
N ASP A 39 4.86 6.42 -7.76
CA ASP A 39 5.23 6.61 -6.36
C ASP A 39 5.20 8.10 -5.97
N ALA A 40 5.64 9.00 -6.87
CA ALA A 40 5.60 10.44 -6.63
C ALA A 40 4.15 10.97 -6.55
N TYR A 41 3.25 10.51 -7.42
CA TYR A 41 1.81 10.81 -7.32
C TYR A 41 1.21 10.24 -6.04
N PHE A 42 1.52 8.99 -5.71
CA PHE A 42 0.99 8.33 -4.53
C PHE A 42 1.39 9.04 -3.24
N PHE A 43 2.69 9.25 -3.02
CA PHE A 43 3.16 9.90 -1.80
C PHE A 43 2.90 11.41 -1.80
N GLY A 44 2.88 12.04 -2.97
CA GLY A 44 2.45 13.44 -3.12
C GLY A 44 0.99 13.63 -2.67
N GLY A 45 0.14 12.65 -2.89
CA GLY A 45 -1.25 12.68 -2.41
C GLY A 45 -1.37 12.90 -0.90
N TYR A 46 -0.47 12.34 -0.09
CA TYR A 46 -0.48 12.58 1.37
C TYR A 46 -0.20 14.04 1.77
N GLN A 47 0.38 14.85 0.89
CA GLN A 47 0.64 16.26 1.13
C GLN A 47 -0.47 17.18 0.62
N LYS A 48 -1.44 16.64 -0.14
CA LYS A 48 -2.55 17.41 -0.70
C LYS A 48 -3.75 17.46 0.27
N PRO A 49 -4.58 18.52 0.18
CA PRO A 49 -5.89 18.53 0.81
C PRO A 49 -6.72 17.31 0.39
N LYS A 50 -7.61 16.82 1.28
CA LYS A 50 -8.40 15.60 1.03
C LYS A 50 -9.17 15.64 -0.30
N SER A 51 -9.65 16.81 -0.71
CA SER A 51 -10.37 17.02 -1.98
C SER A 51 -9.51 16.77 -3.24
N GLN A 52 -8.17 16.79 -3.12
CA GLN A 52 -7.25 16.58 -4.23
C GLN A 52 -6.53 15.22 -4.18
N GLN A 53 -6.58 14.51 -3.05
CA GLN A 53 -5.85 13.25 -2.85
C GLN A 53 -6.29 12.18 -3.85
N GLU A 54 -7.60 12.00 -4.03
CA GLU A 54 -8.12 11.00 -4.93
C GLU A 54 -7.63 11.18 -6.36
N SER A 55 -7.61 12.41 -6.87
CA SER A 55 -7.08 12.71 -8.21
C SER A 55 -5.61 12.27 -8.36
N MET A 56 -4.80 12.46 -7.32
CA MET A 56 -3.40 11.99 -7.32
C MET A 56 -3.31 10.47 -7.40
N TYR A 57 -4.13 9.75 -6.63
CA TYR A 57 -4.16 8.28 -6.65
C TYR A 57 -4.68 7.72 -7.97
N LEU A 58 -5.67 8.36 -8.59
CA LEU A 58 -6.17 7.97 -9.91
C LEU A 58 -5.09 8.14 -10.99
N LYS A 59 -4.31 9.23 -10.95
CA LYS A 59 -3.17 9.42 -11.85
C LYS A 59 -2.09 8.35 -11.64
N ALA A 60 -1.75 8.03 -10.39
CA ALA A 60 -0.83 6.94 -10.08
C ALA A 60 -1.31 5.59 -10.65
N LYS A 61 -2.62 5.27 -10.50
CA LYS A 61 -3.22 4.04 -11.04
C LYS A 61 -3.14 4.01 -12.58
N ALA A 62 -3.43 5.14 -13.25
CA ALA A 62 -3.39 5.22 -14.71
C ALA A 62 -1.98 4.92 -15.26
N ILE A 63 -0.94 5.53 -14.67
CA ILE A 63 0.47 5.29 -15.05
C ILE A 63 0.87 3.82 -14.82
N LEU A 64 0.44 3.20 -13.73
CA LEU A 64 0.72 1.78 -13.46
C LEU A 64 0.03 0.85 -14.45
N LEU A 65 -1.21 1.16 -14.86
CA LEU A 65 -1.92 0.40 -15.90
C LEU A 65 -1.25 0.54 -17.27
N GLU A 66 -0.64 1.69 -17.56
CA GLU A 66 0.18 1.89 -18.75
C GLU A 66 1.48 1.06 -18.66
N ALA A 67 2.14 1.05 -17.51
CA ALA A 67 3.35 0.27 -17.27
C ALA A 67 3.14 -1.24 -17.54
N LEU A 68 1.96 -1.79 -17.21
CA LEU A 68 1.62 -3.19 -17.51
C LEU A 68 1.54 -3.50 -19.01
N LYS A 69 1.26 -2.48 -19.86
CA LYS A 69 1.19 -2.67 -21.32
C LYS A 69 2.57 -2.59 -21.98
N LEU A 70 3.51 -1.89 -21.33
CA LEU A 70 4.81 -1.62 -21.91
C LEU A 70 5.79 -2.78 -21.73
N ASP A 71 5.81 -3.41 -20.57
CA ASP A 71 6.76 -4.51 -20.27
C ASP A 71 6.11 -5.58 -19.39
N SER A 72 5.84 -6.73 -20.00
CA SER A 72 5.34 -7.94 -19.32
C SER A 72 6.43 -9.01 -19.14
N THR A 73 7.69 -8.72 -19.48
CA THR A 73 8.73 -9.75 -19.62
C THR A 73 9.51 -10.06 -18.35
N SER A 74 9.65 -9.08 -17.44
CA SER A 74 10.33 -9.28 -16.15
C SER A 74 9.35 -9.58 -15.03
N ALA A 75 9.48 -10.77 -14.41
CA ALA A 75 8.65 -11.16 -13.28
C ALA A 75 8.75 -10.17 -12.10
N ASP A 76 9.94 -9.65 -11.81
CA ASP A 76 10.16 -8.72 -10.70
C ASP A 76 9.54 -7.34 -10.98
N ILE A 77 9.63 -6.86 -12.20
CA ILE A 77 9.00 -5.61 -12.62
C ILE A 77 7.48 -5.77 -12.58
N GLY A 78 6.94 -6.82 -13.18
CA GLY A 78 5.51 -7.13 -13.14
C GLY A 78 4.97 -7.25 -11.71
N SER A 79 5.70 -7.96 -10.84
CA SER A 79 5.37 -8.06 -9.42
C SER A 79 5.31 -6.67 -8.76
N SER A 80 6.29 -5.81 -9.04
CA SER A 80 6.35 -4.45 -8.48
C SER A 80 5.19 -3.57 -8.97
N VAL A 81 4.80 -3.68 -10.25
CA VAL A 81 3.66 -2.94 -10.79
C VAL A 81 2.35 -3.39 -10.14
N TYR A 82 2.11 -4.71 -10.06
CA TYR A 82 0.90 -5.25 -9.42
C TYR A 82 0.81 -4.88 -7.93
N ALA A 83 1.91 -4.93 -7.19
CA ALA A 83 1.91 -4.51 -5.79
C ALA A 83 1.51 -3.03 -5.64
N ARG A 84 2.07 -2.13 -6.47
CA ARG A 84 1.69 -0.71 -6.46
C ARG A 84 0.24 -0.47 -6.88
N LEU A 85 -0.28 -1.22 -7.85
CA LEU A 85 -1.70 -1.18 -8.22
C LEU A 85 -2.59 -1.55 -7.03
N GLY A 86 -2.25 -2.59 -6.28
CA GLY A 86 -2.95 -2.95 -5.05
C GLY A 86 -2.91 -1.83 -4.00
N GLN A 87 -1.73 -1.25 -3.78
CA GLN A 87 -1.53 -0.15 -2.84
C GLN A 87 -2.36 1.09 -3.21
N VAL A 88 -2.28 1.53 -4.46
CA VAL A 88 -2.99 2.71 -4.95
C VAL A 88 -4.50 2.48 -4.94
N THR A 89 -4.96 1.29 -5.34
CA THR A 89 -6.39 0.92 -5.31
C THR A 89 -6.91 0.93 -3.87
N GLY A 90 -6.09 0.54 -2.89
CA GLY A 90 -6.41 0.65 -1.46
C GLY A 90 -6.67 2.09 -1.02
N GLN A 91 -5.88 3.05 -1.47
CA GLN A 91 -6.13 4.47 -1.18
C GLN A 91 -7.39 4.99 -1.88
N ILE A 92 -7.65 4.62 -3.13
CA ILE A 92 -8.87 5.00 -3.85
C ILE A 92 -10.11 4.44 -3.14
N ALA A 93 -10.05 3.23 -2.58
CA ALA A 93 -11.15 2.61 -1.86
C ALA A 93 -11.59 3.40 -0.61
N LEU A 94 -10.72 4.26 -0.04
CA LEU A 94 -11.07 5.13 1.08
C LEU A 94 -12.01 6.28 0.69
N PHE A 95 -12.15 6.56 -0.61
CA PHE A 95 -13.06 7.58 -1.15
C PHE A 95 -14.37 6.97 -1.68
N ARG A 96 -14.57 5.68 -1.50
CA ARG A 96 -15.72 4.93 -1.99
C ARG A 96 -16.49 4.31 -0.83
N GLY A 97 -17.77 4.06 -1.06
CA GLY A 97 -18.66 3.37 -0.12
C GLY A 97 -19.39 2.20 -0.77
N GLY A 98 -20.14 1.44 0.03
CA GLY A 98 -21.03 0.40 -0.44
C GLY A 98 -20.37 -0.63 -1.37
N GLU A 99 -21.07 -0.94 -2.44
CA GLU A 99 -20.66 -1.95 -3.43
C GLU A 99 -19.34 -1.64 -4.13
N GLU A 100 -19.09 -0.35 -4.44
CA GLU A 100 -17.86 0.05 -5.13
C GLU A 100 -16.62 -0.22 -4.27
N LYS A 101 -16.70 0.06 -2.96
CA LYS A 101 -15.60 -0.23 -2.02
C LYS A 101 -15.29 -1.73 -1.97
N ILE A 102 -16.31 -2.59 -2.03
CA ILE A 102 -16.12 -4.04 -2.02
C ILE A 102 -15.48 -4.52 -3.34
N LYS A 103 -15.92 -4.01 -4.49
CA LYS A 103 -15.30 -4.30 -5.78
C LYS A 103 -13.81 -3.94 -5.80
N LEU A 104 -13.46 -2.77 -5.25
CA LEU A 104 -12.06 -2.37 -5.09
C LEU A 104 -11.30 -3.29 -4.13
N GLY A 105 -11.93 -3.75 -3.05
CA GLY A 105 -11.34 -4.74 -2.14
C GLY A 105 -10.98 -6.05 -2.84
N ILE A 106 -11.82 -6.53 -3.74
CA ILE A 106 -11.56 -7.72 -4.57
C ILE A 106 -10.39 -7.44 -5.54
N GLU A 107 -10.39 -6.28 -6.20
CA GLU A 107 -9.33 -5.87 -7.11
C GLU A 107 -7.97 -5.76 -6.40
N ILE A 108 -7.93 -5.22 -5.18
CA ILE A 108 -6.73 -5.16 -4.33
C ILE A 108 -6.14 -6.55 -4.12
N LYS A 109 -6.99 -7.52 -3.73
CA LYS A 109 -6.55 -8.91 -3.53
C LYS A 109 -6.00 -9.50 -4.81
N GLN A 110 -6.71 -9.34 -5.94
CA GLN A 110 -6.26 -9.85 -7.24
C GLN A 110 -4.90 -9.29 -7.65
N PHE A 111 -4.65 -8.02 -7.43
CA PHE A 111 -3.35 -7.41 -7.69
C PHE A 111 -2.25 -7.97 -6.79
N ALA A 112 -2.53 -8.11 -5.50
CA ALA A 112 -1.57 -8.69 -4.57
C ALA A 112 -1.25 -10.16 -4.89
N ASP A 113 -2.26 -10.96 -5.24
CA ASP A 113 -2.08 -12.35 -5.66
C ASP A 113 -1.23 -12.45 -6.92
N LYS A 114 -1.49 -11.63 -7.95
CA LYS A 114 -0.69 -11.57 -9.18
C LYS A 114 0.76 -11.17 -8.89
N SER A 115 0.96 -10.20 -7.99
CA SER A 115 2.29 -9.81 -7.56
C SER A 115 3.04 -10.96 -6.91
N LEU A 116 2.41 -11.68 -5.96
CA LEU A 116 3.03 -12.80 -5.26
C LEU A 116 3.22 -14.05 -6.13
N ALA A 117 2.39 -14.25 -7.15
CA ALA A 117 2.59 -15.29 -8.14
C ALA A 117 3.88 -15.06 -8.95
N LEU A 118 4.23 -13.80 -9.24
CA LEU A 118 5.47 -13.42 -9.93
C LEU A 118 6.68 -13.37 -8.98
N ASN A 119 6.51 -12.84 -7.78
CA ASN A 119 7.55 -12.78 -6.75
C ASN A 119 6.96 -12.99 -5.36
N PRO A 120 7.05 -14.22 -4.78
CA PRO A 120 6.54 -14.53 -3.45
C PRO A 120 7.18 -13.71 -2.32
N ASN A 121 8.32 -13.07 -2.58
CA ASN A 121 9.05 -12.23 -1.64
C ASN A 121 8.83 -10.71 -1.89
N ASN A 122 7.80 -10.33 -2.63
CA ASN A 122 7.42 -8.93 -2.71
C ASN A 122 6.82 -8.48 -1.35
N ALA A 123 7.57 -7.63 -0.62
CA ALA A 123 7.18 -7.18 0.71
C ALA A 123 5.87 -6.37 0.69
N MET A 124 5.69 -5.50 -0.32
CA MET A 124 4.49 -4.68 -0.47
C MET A 124 3.26 -5.54 -0.70
N ALA A 125 3.33 -6.53 -1.57
CA ALA A 125 2.21 -7.44 -1.85
C ALA A 125 1.84 -8.30 -0.63
N ASN A 126 2.84 -8.77 0.13
CA ASN A 126 2.59 -9.42 1.42
C ASN A 126 1.89 -8.46 2.40
N ALA A 127 2.34 -7.21 2.52
CA ALA A 127 1.69 -6.22 3.39
C ALA A 127 0.24 -5.96 2.97
N ILE A 128 -0.03 -5.84 1.66
CA ILE A 128 -1.39 -5.62 1.13
C ILE A 128 -2.31 -6.79 1.49
N LEU A 129 -1.89 -8.05 1.30
CA LEU A 129 -2.70 -9.21 1.69
C LEU A 129 -2.91 -9.27 3.20
N GLY A 130 -1.89 -8.96 3.99
CA GLY A 130 -2.04 -8.91 5.44
C GLY A 130 -3.08 -7.88 5.89
N ILE A 131 -3.04 -6.69 5.33
CA ILE A 131 -4.02 -5.63 5.61
C ILE A 131 -5.41 -6.04 5.11
N TRP A 132 -5.50 -6.63 3.92
CA TRP A 132 -6.75 -7.12 3.36
C TRP A 132 -7.42 -8.15 4.28
N HIS A 133 -6.66 -9.14 4.79
CA HIS A 133 -7.17 -10.11 5.75
C HIS A 133 -7.59 -9.47 7.08
N TYR A 134 -6.82 -8.49 7.57
CA TYR A 134 -7.14 -7.72 8.77
C TYR A 134 -8.47 -6.97 8.62
N GLU A 135 -8.65 -6.23 7.52
CA GLU A 135 -9.86 -5.44 7.28
C GLU A 135 -11.10 -6.32 7.18
N LEU A 136 -11.03 -7.46 6.47
CA LEU A 136 -12.14 -8.40 6.38
C LEU A 136 -12.45 -9.10 7.71
N ALA A 137 -11.42 -9.51 8.46
CA ALA A 137 -11.61 -10.12 9.77
C ALA A 137 -12.24 -9.14 10.79
N ASN A 138 -11.99 -7.85 10.59
CA ASN A 138 -12.50 -6.79 11.46
C ASN A 138 -13.92 -6.30 11.08
N LEU A 139 -14.51 -6.81 9.98
CA LEU A 139 -15.89 -6.50 9.62
C LEU A 139 -16.87 -7.02 10.68
N ASP A 140 -17.91 -6.24 10.96
CA ASP A 140 -19.04 -6.71 11.75
C ASP A 140 -19.81 -7.85 11.04
N PHE A 141 -20.65 -8.55 11.80
CA PHE A 141 -21.37 -9.72 11.29
C PHE A 141 -22.25 -9.39 10.07
N VAL A 142 -22.94 -8.26 10.10
CA VAL A 142 -23.87 -7.86 9.01
C VAL A 142 -23.11 -7.54 7.75
N SER A 143 -22.03 -6.73 7.86
CA SER A 143 -21.15 -6.37 6.75
C SER A 143 -20.49 -7.61 6.13
N ARG A 144 -20.07 -8.57 6.96
CA ARG A 144 -19.50 -9.84 6.51
C ARG A 144 -20.51 -10.70 5.76
N ALA A 145 -21.74 -10.82 6.27
CA ALA A 145 -22.82 -11.54 5.61
C ALA A 145 -23.18 -10.91 4.27
N PHE A 146 -23.23 -9.58 4.20
CA PHE A 146 -23.45 -8.84 2.96
C PHE A 146 -22.38 -9.13 1.91
N VAL A 147 -21.10 -9.03 2.26
CA VAL A 147 -19.99 -9.36 1.35
C VAL A 147 -20.11 -10.78 0.83
N LYS A 148 -20.44 -11.74 1.69
CA LYS A 148 -20.56 -13.16 1.32
C LYS A 148 -21.73 -13.44 0.38
N ILE A 149 -22.88 -12.82 0.63
CA ILE A 149 -24.11 -13.03 -0.18
C ILE A 149 -23.99 -12.39 -1.56
N PHE A 150 -23.53 -11.13 -1.62
CA PHE A 150 -23.56 -10.35 -2.85
C PHE A 150 -22.30 -10.48 -3.71
N PHE A 151 -21.18 -10.90 -3.11
CA PHE A 151 -19.89 -10.98 -3.79
C PHE A 151 -19.26 -12.37 -3.69
N GLY A 152 -20.07 -13.42 -3.59
CA GLY A 152 -19.69 -14.82 -3.38
C GLY A 152 -18.29 -15.19 -3.84
N GLY A 153 -17.60 -16.00 -3.05
CA GLY A 153 -16.22 -16.42 -3.33
C GLY A 153 -15.11 -15.50 -2.79
N VAL A 154 -15.44 -14.42 -2.07
CA VAL A 154 -14.45 -13.68 -1.28
C VAL A 154 -14.11 -14.53 -0.05
N PRO A 155 -12.85 -14.96 0.12
CA PRO A 155 -12.45 -15.72 1.31
C PRO A 155 -12.72 -14.96 2.59
N ASP A 156 -13.02 -15.69 3.67
CA ASP A 156 -13.14 -15.08 5.00
C ASP A 156 -11.81 -14.43 5.40
N GLY A 157 -11.88 -13.24 5.99
CA GLY A 157 -10.72 -12.59 6.60
C GLY A 157 -10.27 -13.38 7.85
N SER A 158 -8.96 -13.38 8.12
CA SER A 158 -8.39 -14.04 9.29
C SER A 158 -7.24 -13.20 9.85
N PHE A 159 -7.23 -13.01 11.18
CA PHE A 159 -6.12 -12.32 11.85
C PHE A 159 -4.84 -13.16 11.81
N GLU A 160 -4.91 -14.48 11.75
CA GLU A 160 -3.76 -15.38 11.62
C GLU A 160 -3.12 -15.26 10.23
N TYR A 161 -3.94 -15.17 9.16
CA TYR A 161 -3.41 -14.89 7.82
C TYR A 161 -2.85 -13.46 7.74
N ALA A 162 -3.52 -12.48 8.34
CA ALA A 162 -3.02 -11.11 8.43
C ALA A 162 -1.65 -11.07 9.11
N GLU A 163 -1.49 -11.79 10.23
CA GLU A 163 -0.22 -11.93 10.94
C GLU A 163 0.86 -12.54 10.04
N LYS A 164 0.60 -13.69 9.43
CA LYS A 164 1.54 -14.40 8.57
C LYS A 164 2.11 -13.50 7.47
N TYR A 165 1.23 -12.79 6.77
CA TYR A 165 1.61 -11.92 5.67
C TYR A 165 2.35 -10.66 6.16
N LEU A 166 1.89 -10.00 7.23
CA LEU A 166 2.54 -8.80 7.75
C LEU A 166 3.88 -9.09 8.41
N ALA A 167 3.99 -10.22 9.14
CA ALA A 167 5.28 -10.66 9.67
C ALA A 167 6.29 -10.88 8.54
N LYS A 168 5.87 -11.51 7.43
CA LYS A 168 6.71 -11.68 6.25
C LYS A 168 7.08 -10.34 5.61
N ALA A 169 6.16 -9.40 5.48
CA ALA A 169 6.45 -8.07 4.95
C ALA A 169 7.49 -7.33 5.80
N VAL A 170 7.35 -7.37 7.12
CA VAL A 170 8.32 -6.78 8.07
C VAL A 170 9.67 -7.48 8.00
N SER A 171 9.73 -8.80 7.84
CA SER A 171 11.00 -9.52 7.71
C SER A 171 11.74 -9.17 6.42
N LEU A 172 11.01 -8.96 5.32
CA LEU A 172 11.58 -8.60 4.02
C LEU A 172 12.03 -7.13 3.95
N GLN A 173 11.29 -6.23 4.58
CA GLN A 173 11.60 -4.79 4.61
C GLN A 173 11.39 -4.22 6.03
N PRO A 174 12.34 -4.43 6.95
CA PRO A 174 12.18 -4.08 8.37
C PRO A 174 12.20 -2.58 8.66
N SER A 175 12.61 -1.76 7.71
CA SER A 175 12.67 -0.29 7.85
C SER A 175 11.38 0.43 7.43
N VAL A 176 10.37 -0.28 6.93
CA VAL A 176 9.10 0.32 6.50
C VAL A 176 8.18 0.51 7.70
N ILE A 177 7.97 1.77 8.10
CA ILE A 177 7.16 2.17 9.27
C ILE A 177 5.73 1.62 9.15
N TYR A 178 5.12 1.75 7.97
CA TYR A 178 3.76 1.31 7.70
C TYR A 178 3.55 -0.19 7.97
N TYR A 179 4.50 -1.05 7.55
CA TYR A 179 4.34 -2.50 7.76
C TYR A 179 4.37 -2.85 9.24
N ARG A 180 5.24 -2.22 10.03
CA ARG A 180 5.30 -2.43 11.47
C ARG A 180 4.05 -1.95 12.20
N THR A 181 3.53 -0.77 11.82
CA THR A 181 2.30 -0.24 12.40
C THR A 181 1.10 -1.14 12.08
N ALA A 182 0.99 -1.61 10.82
CA ALA A 182 -0.05 -2.55 10.42
C ALA A 182 0.09 -3.91 11.14
N TYR A 183 1.32 -4.40 11.30
CA TYR A 183 1.58 -5.66 12.03
C TYR A 183 1.21 -5.54 13.51
N ALA A 184 1.53 -4.42 14.14
CA ALA A 184 1.15 -4.16 15.53
C ALA A 184 -0.38 -4.18 15.73
N LYS A 185 -1.17 -3.63 14.79
CA LYS A 185 -2.64 -3.68 14.83
C LYS A 185 -3.16 -5.12 14.84
N VAL A 186 -2.54 -6.00 14.06
CA VAL A 186 -2.91 -7.44 14.05
C VAL A 186 -2.53 -8.10 15.36
N LEU A 187 -1.34 -7.85 15.88
CA LEU A 187 -0.88 -8.41 17.16
C LEU A 187 -1.81 -8.00 18.31
N ILE A 188 -2.31 -6.76 18.34
CA ILE A 188 -3.31 -6.29 19.31
C ILE A 188 -4.60 -7.12 19.19
N LYS A 189 -5.08 -7.38 17.97
CA LYS A 189 -6.29 -8.22 17.76
C LYS A 189 -6.10 -9.66 18.20
N LEU A 190 -4.86 -10.15 18.20
CA LEU A 190 -4.49 -11.49 18.68
C LEU A 190 -4.16 -11.54 20.20
N GLY A 191 -4.27 -10.41 20.91
CA GLY A 191 -3.95 -10.31 22.34
C GLY A 191 -2.45 -10.38 22.66
N ARG A 192 -1.59 -10.09 21.68
CA ARG A 192 -0.11 -10.13 21.80
C ARG A 192 0.45 -8.71 22.00
N ASP A 193 0.00 -8.05 23.06
CA ASP A 193 0.22 -6.62 23.29
C ASP A 193 1.70 -6.26 23.45
N GLU A 194 2.52 -7.10 24.09
CA GLU A 194 3.93 -6.80 24.27
C GLU A 194 4.70 -6.83 22.94
N GLU A 195 4.37 -7.76 22.07
CA GLU A 195 4.95 -7.82 20.72
C GLU A 195 4.49 -6.63 19.86
N ALA A 196 3.21 -6.25 19.97
CA ALA A 196 2.69 -5.04 19.34
C ALA A 196 3.44 -3.80 19.80
N ARG A 197 3.65 -3.66 21.12
CA ARG A 197 4.42 -2.56 21.72
C ARG A 197 5.85 -2.48 21.16
N GLN A 198 6.50 -3.61 20.97
CA GLN A 198 7.84 -3.66 20.38
C GLN A 198 7.83 -3.20 18.91
N GLN A 199 6.87 -3.63 18.09
CA GLN A 199 6.74 -3.16 16.71
C GLN A 199 6.49 -1.67 16.64
N LEU A 200 5.62 -1.11 17.49
CA LEU A 200 5.30 0.31 17.53
C LEU A 200 6.50 1.15 17.96
N LYS A 201 7.23 0.75 19.02
CA LYS A 201 8.46 1.42 19.44
C LYS A 201 9.51 1.45 18.33
N THR A 202 9.68 0.31 17.62
CA THR A 202 10.60 0.24 16.47
C THR A 202 10.12 1.15 15.34
N ALA A 203 8.83 1.15 14.99
CA ALA A 203 8.28 2.04 13.97
C ALA A 203 8.53 3.52 14.28
N LEU A 204 8.43 3.92 15.56
CA LEU A 204 8.69 5.29 16.00
C LEU A 204 10.17 5.69 15.93
N SER A 205 11.10 4.76 16.12
CA SER A 205 12.55 5.02 16.06
C SER A 205 13.09 5.16 14.64
N LEU A 206 12.42 4.57 13.64
CA LEU A 206 12.86 4.61 12.25
C LEU A 206 12.79 6.03 11.67
N PRO A 207 13.71 6.42 10.75
CA PRO A 207 13.61 7.67 10.02
C PRO A 207 12.41 7.64 9.06
N MET A 208 11.79 8.81 8.84
CA MET A 208 10.77 8.95 7.79
C MET A 208 11.45 8.94 6.41
N THR A 209 10.91 8.17 5.50
CA THR A 209 11.41 8.04 4.12
C THR A 209 10.40 8.48 3.07
N VAL A 210 9.12 8.55 3.44
CA VAL A 210 8.01 8.99 2.56
C VAL A 210 7.01 9.85 3.36
N ALA A 211 6.20 10.66 2.65
CA ALA A 211 5.25 11.57 3.31
C ALA A 211 4.24 10.84 4.21
N GLY A 212 3.82 9.64 3.83
CA GLY A 212 2.89 8.82 4.62
C GLY A 212 3.42 8.42 5.99
N ASP A 213 4.73 8.43 6.20
CA ASP A 213 5.35 8.02 7.47
C ASP A 213 4.98 8.94 8.63
N LYS A 214 4.68 10.22 8.36
CA LYS A 214 4.18 11.14 9.39
C LYS A 214 2.86 10.65 9.99
N GLN A 215 1.94 10.19 9.14
CA GLN A 215 0.66 9.64 9.57
C GLN A 215 0.85 8.29 10.28
N ASN A 216 1.68 7.41 9.72
CA ASN A 216 1.97 6.10 10.30
C ASN A 216 2.58 6.21 11.71
N LYS A 217 3.51 7.17 11.92
CA LYS A 217 4.07 7.44 13.26
C LYS A 217 3.05 8.04 14.22
N ARG A 218 2.10 8.84 13.74
CA ARG A 218 1.01 9.34 14.60
C ARG A 218 0.14 8.17 15.05
N GLU A 219 -0.32 7.32 14.12
CA GLU A 219 -1.10 6.12 14.44
C GLU A 219 -0.34 5.19 15.41
N ALA A 220 0.96 4.99 15.19
CA ALA A 220 1.80 4.19 16.09
C ALA A 220 1.84 4.74 17.53
N ARG A 221 1.90 6.07 17.71
CA ARG A 221 1.81 6.69 19.05
C ARG A 221 0.44 6.47 19.68
N GLU A 222 -0.63 6.70 18.93
CA GLU A 222 -2.01 6.51 19.39
C GLU A 222 -2.23 5.07 19.85
N LEU A 223 -1.81 4.09 19.07
CA LEU A 223 -1.89 2.67 19.45
C LEU A 223 -1.04 2.35 20.69
N LEU A 224 0.15 2.92 20.79
CA LEU A 224 1.03 2.67 21.95
C LEU A 224 0.48 3.22 23.27
N THR A 225 -0.36 4.26 23.21
CA THR A 225 -1.02 4.82 24.41
C THR A 225 -2.23 3.99 24.86
N GLN A 226 -2.74 3.06 24.02
CA GLN A 226 -3.86 2.19 24.31
C GLN A 226 -3.41 0.84 24.89
N LEU A 227 -2.12 0.52 24.81
CA LEU A 227 -1.48 -0.69 25.33
C LEU A 227 -0.83 -0.44 26.70
#